data_581d80c6be7efe0394dcb3f21068b9a6
#
_entry.id   581d80c6be7efe0394dcb3f21068b9a6
#
_cell.length_a   1.000
_cell.length_b   1.000
_cell.length_c   1.000
_cell.angle_alpha   90.00
_cell.angle_beta   90.00
_cell.angle_gamma   90.00
#
_symmetry.space_group_name_H-M   'P 1'
#
loop_
_entity.id
_entity.type
_entity.pdbx_description
1 polymer ?
#
loop_
_entity_poly.entity_id
_entity_poly.type
_entity_poly.pdbx_seq_one_letter_code
_entity_poly.pdbx_strand_id
1 'polypeptide(L)'
;MSEIIYTVVLIVLGLPMLLSIINYRPFFDWLQNSDLESWHETLPALINDRLDERRWGDMPGWLAALESLPDISVQYYDFSVGVTVGDATDITNEVRDQLQQSLMGLHPWRKGPFELFGLPIDTEWRSDWKWERVLPHLQPLKNRLILDVGCGNGYHCWRMLGAGAKRVIGIDPSAKFVFQFNAIKKYVGAEQPIDIL
;
A
#
# COMPACT_ATOMS: atom_id res chain seq x y z
N MET A 1 35.93 24.86 21.20
CA MET A 1 35.58 23.89 20.17
C MET A 1 34.07 23.78 20.22
N SER A 2 33.40 24.42 19.29
CA SER A 2 31.94 24.46 19.22
C SER A 2 31.45 23.27 18.41
N GLU A 3 30.70 22.38 19.04
CA GLU A 3 29.96 21.34 18.35
C GLU A 3 28.88 22.00 17.48
N ILE A 4 29.03 21.89 16.19
CA ILE A 4 27.96 22.26 15.24
C ILE A 4 26.98 21.10 15.21
N ILE A 5 25.89 21.27 15.97
CA ILE A 5 24.72 20.39 15.88
C ILE A 5 24.05 20.70 14.53
N TYR A 6 24.22 19.82 13.54
CA TYR A 6 23.41 19.84 12.33
C TYR A 6 22.01 19.33 12.67
N THR A 7 21.18 20.23 13.15
CA THR A 7 19.74 20.02 13.11
C THR A 7 19.33 20.06 11.63
N VAL A 8 19.16 18.90 11.01
CA VAL A 8 18.48 18.81 9.73
C VAL A 8 17.01 19.19 9.99
N VAL A 9 16.75 20.50 9.94
CA VAL A 9 15.39 21.01 9.79
C VAL A 9 14.98 20.62 8.37
N LEU A 10 14.28 19.51 8.24
CA LEU A 10 13.47 19.23 7.08
C LEU A 10 12.48 20.39 6.98
N ILE A 11 12.84 21.42 6.20
CA ILE A 11 11.90 22.45 5.78
C ILE A 11 10.90 21.75 4.86
N VAL A 12 9.85 21.18 5.46
CA VAL A 12 8.66 20.72 4.78
C VAL A 12 7.85 21.95 4.38
N LEU A 13 8.43 22.76 3.47
CA LEU A 13 7.69 23.81 2.78
C LEU A 13 6.88 23.12 1.67
N GLY A 14 5.61 22.83 1.98
CA GLY A 14 4.62 22.46 0.97
C GLY A 14 4.62 21.00 0.55
N LEU A 15 4.93 20.06 1.44
CA LEU A 15 4.50 18.66 1.24
C LEU A 15 2.99 18.61 1.48
N PRO A 16 2.20 18.35 0.42
CA PRO A 16 0.76 18.44 0.52
C PRO A 16 0.22 17.37 1.48
N MET A 17 -1.00 17.59 1.96
CA MET A 17 -1.84 16.72 2.79
C MET A 17 -1.74 15.22 2.43
N LEU A 18 -1.41 14.90 1.19
CA LEU A 18 -1.20 13.55 0.66
C LEU A 18 -0.20 12.71 1.46
N LEU A 19 0.96 13.28 1.86
CA LEU A 19 1.98 12.53 2.62
C LEU A 19 1.63 12.35 4.10
N SER A 20 0.57 13.02 4.59
CA SER A 20 0.02 12.71 5.91
C SER A 20 -0.84 11.44 5.90
N ILE A 21 -1.39 11.07 4.74
CA ILE A 21 -2.28 9.92 4.58
C ILE A 21 -1.51 8.70 4.07
N ILE A 22 -0.60 8.89 3.10
CA ILE A 22 0.29 7.85 2.59
C ILE A 22 1.63 7.94 3.30
N ASN A 23 1.82 7.08 4.30
CA ASN A 23 2.99 7.14 5.17
C ASN A 23 4.14 6.25 4.66
N TYR A 24 5.10 6.86 3.95
CA TYR A 24 6.34 6.18 3.52
C TYR A 24 7.47 6.21 4.55
N ARG A 25 7.28 6.82 5.73
CA ARG A 25 8.35 6.95 6.73
C ARG A 25 8.95 5.60 7.13
N PRO A 26 8.16 4.54 7.47
CA PRO A 26 8.76 3.24 7.82
C PRO A 26 9.56 2.62 6.67
N PHE A 27 9.17 2.87 5.43
CA PHE A 27 9.91 2.43 4.25
C PHE A 27 11.25 3.17 4.12
N PHE A 28 11.28 4.49 4.26
CA PHE A 28 12.52 5.27 4.18
C PHE A 28 13.45 4.99 5.35
N ASP A 29 12.93 4.80 6.57
CA ASP A 29 13.72 4.41 7.74
C ASP A 29 14.38 3.02 7.51
N TRP A 30 13.67 2.10 6.87
CA TRP A 30 14.23 0.81 6.48
C TRP A 30 15.29 0.93 5.37
N LEU A 31 15.07 1.77 4.34
CA LEU A 31 16.02 1.98 3.24
C LEU A 31 17.40 2.41 3.74
N GLN A 32 17.46 3.32 4.71
CA GLN A 32 18.72 3.85 5.27
C GLN A 32 19.62 2.76 5.88
N ASN A 33 19.05 1.60 6.23
CA ASN A 33 19.76 0.48 6.85
C ASN A 33 19.74 -0.78 5.97
N SER A 34 19.58 -0.62 4.66
CA SER A 34 19.47 -1.73 3.71
C SER A 34 20.50 -1.62 2.56
N ASP A 35 20.66 -2.70 1.82
CA ASP A 35 21.48 -2.71 0.60
C ASP A 35 20.95 -1.77 -0.50
N LEU A 36 19.76 -1.18 -0.31
CA LEU A 36 19.13 -0.22 -1.21
C LEU A 36 19.23 1.23 -0.70
N GLU A 37 20.16 1.53 0.23
CA GLU A 37 20.34 2.87 0.81
C GLU A 37 20.44 3.98 -0.26
N SER A 38 21.11 3.70 -1.37
CA SER A 38 21.21 4.66 -2.48
C SER A 38 19.89 5.13 -3.06
N TRP A 39 18.82 4.36 -2.90
CA TRP A 39 17.47 4.75 -3.32
C TRP A 39 16.90 5.89 -2.47
N HIS A 40 17.37 6.02 -1.23
CA HIS A 40 16.94 7.09 -0.33
C HIS A 40 17.22 8.49 -0.89
N GLU A 41 18.26 8.64 -1.73
CA GLU A 41 18.60 9.93 -2.33
C GLU A 41 17.65 10.36 -3.44
N THR A 42 17.08 9.40 -4.18
CA THR A 42 16.32 9.68 -5.41
C THR A 42 14.82 9.43 -5.28
N LEU A 43 14.40 8.40 -4.54
CA LEU A 43 12.98 8.01 -4.45
C LEU A 43 12.06 9.10 -3.88
N PRO A 44 12.44 9.89 -2.86
CA PRO A 44 11.51 10.91 -2.34
C PRO A 44 11.07 11.90 -3.41
N ALA A 45 12.00 12.35 -4.25
CA ALA A 45 11.70 13.28 -5.35
C ALA A 45 10.82 12.61 -6.42
N LEU A 46 11.10 11.35 -6.76
CA LEU A 46 10.32 10.60 -7.75
C LEU A 46 8.89 10.31 -7.28
N ILE A 47 8.72 9.94 -6.00
CA ILE A 47 7.39 9.72 -5.40
C ILE A 47 6.60 11.02 -5.38
N ASN A 48 7.21 12.14 -4.96
CA ASN A 48 6.56 13.45 -4.95
C ASN A 48 6.13 13.89 -6.35
N ASP A 49 6.99 13.70 -7.35
CA ASP A 49 6.66 14.01 -8.74
C ASP A 49 5.53 13.12 -9.26
N ARG A 50 5.53 11.84 -8.91
CA ARG A 50 4.48 10.90 -9.33
C ARG A 50 3.13 11.18 -8.66
N LEU A 51 3.13 11.55 -7.39
CA LEU A 51 1.95 11.87 -6.60
C LEU A 51 1.59 13.38 -6.66
N ASP A 52 2.05 14.10 -7.66
CA ASP A 52 1.67 15.50 -7.89
C ASP A 52 0.23 15.56 -8.43
N GLU A 53 -0.66 16.23 -7.69
CA GLU A 53 -2.08 16.40 -8.05
C GLU A 53 -2.28 16.98 -9.45
N ARG A 54 -1.34 17.80 -9.94
CA ARG A 54 -1.39 18.40 -11.28
C ARG A 54 -1.31 17.36 -12.40
N ARG A 55 -0.82 16.15 -12.11
CA ARG A 55 -0.72 15.04 -13.06
C ARG A 55 -2.00 14.20 -13.15
N TRP A 56 -2.86 14.27 -12.13
CA TRP A 56 -3.96 13.32 -11.95
C TRP A 56 -5.24 14.05 -11.56
N GLY A 57 -6.09 14.36 -12.55
CA GLY A 57 -7.34 15.10 -12.31
C GLY A 57 -8.29 14.45 -11.32
N ASP A 58 -8.22 13.10 -11.17
CA ASP A 58 -9.07 12.35 -10.25
C ASP A 58 -8.47 12.22 -8.83
N MET A 59 -7.22 12.66 -8.62
CA MET A 59 -6.52 12.47 -7.33
C MET A 59 -7.26 13.07 -6.13
N PRO A 60 -7.88 14.27 -6.21
CA PRO A 60 -8.68 14.78 -5.09
C PRO A 60 -9.80 13.83 -4.66
N GLY A 61 -10.42 13.13 -5.61
CA GLY A 61 -11.43 12.10 -5.32
C GLY A 61 -10.84 10.88 -4.63
N TRP A 62 -9.67 10.41 -5.06
CA TRP A 62 -8.99 9.28 -4.42
C TRP A 62 -8.53 9.62 -3.01
N LEU A 63 -8.06 10.86 -2.80
CA LEU A 63 -7.66 11.36 -1.49
C LEU A 63 -8.86 11.38 -0.54
N ALA A 64 -9.97 11.99 -0.96
CA ALA A 64 -11.21 12.03 -0.20
C ALA A 64 -11.72 10.62 0.15
N ALA A 65 -11.57 9.66 -0.78
CA ALA A 65 -11.94 8.27 -0.54
C ALA A 65 -11.07 7.61 0.55
N LEU A 66 -9.75 7.84 0.55
CA LEU A 66 -8.87 7.35 1.63
C LEU A 66 -9.17 8.01 2.97
N GLU A 67 -9.43 9.32 2.99
CA GLU A 67 -9.77 10.07 4.21
C GLU A 67 -11.08 9.62 4.82
N SER A 68 -12.06 9.25 3.98
CA SER A 68 -13.38 8.79 4.42
C SER A 68 -13.40 7.35 4.93
N LEU A 69 -12.31 6.59 4.77
CA LEU A 69 -12.22 5.22 5.30
C LEU A 69 -12.38 5.23 6.83
N PRO A 70 -13.32 4.46 7.39
CA PRO A 70 -13.55 4.40 8.83
C PRO A 70 -12.31 3.88 9.57
N ASP A 71 -12.13 4.32 10.82
CA ASP A 71 -11.10 3.80 11.69
C ASP A 71 -11.62 2.52 12.35
N ILE A 72 -11.01 1.38 11.99
CA ILE A 72 -11.39 0.05 12.47
C ILE A 72 -10.14 -0.62 13.02
N SER A 73 -10.27 -1.21 14.21
CA SER A 73 -9.21 -2.03 14.80
C SER A 73 -9.24 -3.42 14.19
N VAL A 74 -8.11 -3.85 13.61
CA VAL A 74 -7.98 -5.15 12.97
C VAL A 74 -7.39 -6.16 13.93
N GLN A 75 -8.06 -7.30 14.08
CA GLN A 75 -7.59 -8.42 14.90
C GLN A 75 -6.94 -9.54 14.08
N TYR A 76 -7.27 -9.59 12.78
CA TYR A 76 -6.85 -10.67 11.90
C TYR A 76 -6.65 -10.19 10.47
N TYR A 77 -5.65 -10.72 9.80
CA TYR A 77 -5.50 -10.64 8.35
C TYR A 77 -4.79 -11.89 7.82
N ASP A 78 -5.10 -12.28 6.59
CA ASP A 78 -4.45 -13.40 5.90
C ASP A 78 -4.11 -13.02 4.46
N PHE A 79 -2.84 -13.24 4.10
CA PHE A 79 -2.33 -13.06 2.75
C PHE A 79 -1.85 -14.37 2.12
N SER A 80 -1.95 -15.49 2.83
CA SER A 80 -1.48 -16.79 2.38
C SER A 80 -2.46 -17.49 1.42
N VAL A 81 -3.76 -17.38 1.68
CA VAL A 81 -4.83 -17.96 0.85
C VAL A 81 -5.45 -16.90 -0.06
N GLY A 82 -5.71 -15.71 0.45
CA GLY A 82 -6.29 -14.57 -0.26
C GLY A 82 -5.61 -13.27 0.16
N VAL A 83 -6.27 -12.14 -0.05
CA VAL A 83 -5.94 -10.87 0.61
C VAL A 83 -7.15 -10.48 1.42
N THR A 84 -7.19 -10.94 2.66
CA THR A 84 -8.30 -10.80 3.59
C THR A 84 -7.84 -9.99 4.81
N VAL A 85 -8.62 -9.01 5.22
CA VAL A 85 -8.36 -8.16 6.39
C VAL A 85 -9.63 -8.01 7.21
N GLY A 86 -9.57 -8.39 8.49
CA GLY A 86 -10.70 -8.34 9.41
C GLY A 86 -11.80 -9.35 9.11
N ASP A 87 -12.77 -9.42 10.00
CA ASP A 87 -13.96 -10.27 9.88
C ASP A 87 -15.23 -9.41 9.80
N ALA A 88 -16.30 -9.94 9.21
CA ALA A 88 -17.58 -9.25 9.11
C ALA A 88 -18.19 -8.89 10.48
N THR A 89 -17.81 -9.62 11.52
CA THR A 89 -18.26 -9.40 12.90
C THR A 89 -17.50 -8.27 13.62
N ASP A 90 -16.40 -7.78 13.04
CA ASP A 90 -15.59 -6.70 13.63
C ASP A 90 -16.24 -5.32 13.48
N ILE A 91 -17.25 -5.20 12.62
CA ILE A 91 -17.87 -3.91 12.26
C ILE A 91 -19.40 -3.96 12.30
N THR A 92 -20.01 -2.79 12.55
CA THR A 92 -21.47 -2.62 12.43
C THR A 92 -21.89 -2.42 10.96
N ASN A 93 -23.19 -2.50 10.68
CA ASN A 93 -23.71 -2.25 9.34
C ASN A 93 -23.41 -0.81 8.87
N GLU A 94 -23.49 0.18 9.75
CA GLU A 94 -23.21 1.58 9.43
C GLU A 94 -21.73 1.76 9.03
N VAL A 95 -20.81 1.14 9.76
CA VAL A 95 -19.37 1.17 9.44
C VAL A 95 -19.10 0.42 8.13
N ARG A 96 -19.82 -0.70 7.89
CA ARG A 96 -19.73 -1.45 6.65
C ARG A 96 -20.16 -0.61 5.43
N ASP A 97 -21.27 0.10 5.56
CA ASP A 97 -21.79 0.97 4.49
C ASP A 97 -20.81 2.11 4.21
N GLN A 98 -20.25 2.74 5.25
CA GLN A 98 -19.21 3.75 5.11
C GLN A 98 -17.97 3.20 4.41
N LEU A 99 -17.47 2.04 4.85
CA LEU A 99 -16.31 1.35 4.23
C LEU A 99 -16.56 1.09 2.74
N GLN A 100 -17.72 0.53 2.41
CA GLN A 100 -18.09 0.25 1.02
C GLN A 100 -18.12 1.53 0.18
N GLN A 101 -18.70 2.59 0.68
CA GLN A 101 -18.80 3.88 -0.01
C GLN A 101 -17.42 4.48 -0.28
N SER A 102 -16.52 4.44 0.73
CA SER A 102 -15.14 4.91 0.60
C SER A 102 -14.36 4.09 -0.45
N LEU A 103 -14.47 2.76 -0.41
CA LEU A 103 -13.81 1.88 -1.38
C LEU A 103 -14.34 2.06 -2.81
N MET A 104 -15.64 2.39 -2.97
CA MET A 104 -16.22 2.74 -4.28
C MET A 104 -15.63 4.03 -4.85
N GLY A 105 -15.17 4.98 -4.04
CA GLY A 105 -14.44 6.17 -4.49
C GLY A 105 -13.09 5.83 -5.16
N LEU A 106 -12.55 4.63 -4.94
CA LEU A 106 -11.33 4.13 -5.57
C LEU A 106 -11.59 3.20 -6.76
N HIS A 107 -12.85 2.96 -7.12
CA HIS A 107 -13.22 2.09 -8.25
C HIS A 107 -12.74 2.68 -9.61
N PRO A 108 -12.46 1.87 -10.65
CA PRO A 108 -12.44 0.40 -10.67
C PRO A 108 -11.17 -0.20 -10.04
N TRP A 109 -11.34 -1.32 -9.36
CA TRP A 109 -10.25 -2.15 -8.88
C TRP A 109 -9.86 -3.16 -9.96
N ARG A 110 -8.55 -3.22 -10.29
CA ARG A 110 -8.12 -4.04 -11.43
C ARG A 110 -7.64 -5.43 -11.04
N LYS A 111 -6.75 -5.53 -10.06
CA LYS A 111 -6.19 -6.81 -9.59
C LYS A 111 -6.83 -7.18 -8.24
N GLY A 112 -7.09 -8.48 -8.03
CA GLY A 112 -7.70 -8.99 -6.79
C GLY A 112 -8.13 -10.45 -6.94
N PRO A 113 -9.16 -10.89 -6.19
CA PRO A 113 -10.06 -10.11 -5.31
C PRO A 113 -9.44 -9.79 -3.96
N PHE A 114 -10.01 -8.80 -3.28
CA PHE A 114 -9.72 -8.51 -1.87
C PHE A 114 -10.96 -8.74 -1.02
N GLU A 115 -10.78 -8.94 0.28
CA GLU A 115 -11.84 -8.95 1.25
C GLU A 115 -11.47 -8.10 2.46
N LEU A 116 -12.30 -7.10 2.78
CA LEU A 116 -12.13 -6.24 3.95
C LEU A 116 -13.35 -6.35 4.86
N PHE A 117 -13.16 -6.85 6.07
CA PHE A 117 -14.23 -7.01 7.07
C PHE A 117 -15.47 -7.73 6.50
N GLY A 118 -15.25 -8.82 5.76
CA GLY A 118 -16.29 -9.58 5.06
C GLY A 118 -16.95 -8.83 3.88
N LEU A 119 -16.43 -7.68 3.48
CA LEU A 119 -16.84 -6.96 2.27
C LEU A 119 -15.97 -7.40 1.09
N PRO A 120 -16.52 -8.12 0.11
CA PRO A 120 -15.76 -8.52 -1.06
C PRO A 120 -15.54 -7.33 -1.99
N ILE A 121 -14.31 -7.13 -2.42
CA ILE A 121 -13.93 -6.19 -3.47
C ILE A 121 -13.67 -7.00 -4.73
N ASP A 122 -14.69 -7.08 -5.59
CA ASP A 122 -14.55 -7.72 -6.90
C ASP A 122 -13.70 -6.85 -7.82
N THR A 123 -12.98 -7.51 -8.72
CA THR A 123 -11.96 -6.86 -9.53
C THR A 123 -12.03 -7.30 -10.98
N GLU A 124 -11.57 -6.43 -11.87
CA GLU A 124 -11.57 -6.67 -13.30
C GLU A 124 -10.79 -7.95 -13.68
N TRP A 125 -9.71 -8.25 -12.95
CA TRP A 125 -8.85 -9.40 -13.20
C TRP A 125 -8.75 -10.31 -11.97
N ARG A 126 -8.92 -11.61 -12.20
CA ARG A 126 -8.74 -12.66 -11.20
C ARG A 126 -7.24 -12.95 -11.02
N SER A 127 -6.60 -12.11 -10.21
CA SER A 127 -5.17 -12.23 -9.92
C SER A 127 -4.86 -13.40 -8.99
N ASP A 128 -5.83 -13.85 -8.21
CA ASP A 128 -5.79 -15.08 -7.42
C ASP A 128 -5.52 -16.31 -8.31
N TRP A 129 -6.25 -16.48 -9.40
CA TRP A 129 -6.03 -17.58 -10.34
C TRP A 129 -4.65 -17.52 -11.01
N LYS A 130 -4.16 -16.32 -11.30
CA LYS A 130 -2.81 -16.15 -11.83
C LYS A 130 -1.78 -16.55 -10.78
N TRP A 131 -1.97 -16.15 -9.52
CA TRP A 131 -1.08 -16.48 -8.42
C TRP A 131 -0.98 -17.99 -8.21
N GLU A 132 -2.11 -18.69 -8.17
CA GLU A 132 -2.17 -20.16 -8.01
C GLU A 132 -1.41 -20.89 -9.11
N ARG A 133 -1.47 -20.39 -10.35
CA ARG A 133 -0.72 -20.98 -11.48
C ARG A 133 0.77 -20.70 -11.42
N VAL A 134 1.16 -19.53 -10.93
CA VAL A 134 2.57 -19.09 -10.94
C VAL A 134 3.32 -19.61 -9.71
N LEU A 135 2.68 -19.61 -8.54
CA LEU A 135 3.30 -19.96 -7.27
C LEU A 135 4.08 -21.29 -7.28
N PRO A 136 3.55 -22.41 -7.85
CA PRO A 136 4.28 -23.69 -7.89
C PRO A 136 5.58 -23.65 -8.71
N HIS A 137 5.76 -22.65 -9.55
CA HIS A 137 6.92 -22.50 -10.43
C HIS A 137 7.93 -21.46 -9.92
N LEU A 138 7.60 -20.76 -8.83
CA LEU A 138 8.49 -19.79 -8.20
C LEU A 138 9.49 -20.51 -7.27
N GLN A 139 10.70 -19.96 -7.21
CA GLN A 139 11.60 -20.31 -6.10
C GLN A 139 10.97 -19.86 -4.77
N PRO A 140 11.28 -20.56 -3.64
CA PRO A 140 10.73 -20.17 -2.35
C PRO A 140 10.92 -18.69 -2.05
N LEU A 141 9.84 -18.00 -1.71
CA LEU A 141 9.83 -16.56 -1.46
C LEU A 141 10.26 -16.20 -0.04
N LYS A 142 10.28 -17.19 0.85
CA LYS A 142 10.60 -17.00 2.28
C LYS A 142 11.93 -16.27 2.46
N ASN A 143 11.91 -15.21 3.26
CA ASN A 143 13.04 -14.35 3.60
C ASN A 143 13.68 -13.59 2.42
N ARG A 144 13.01 -13.51 1.27
CA ARG A 144 13.50 -12.74 0.12
C ARG A 144 13.06 -11.28 0.16
N LEU A 145 13.94 -10.40 -0.32
CA LEU A 145 13.59 -9.06 -0.77
C LEU A 145 13.11 -9.16 -2.21
N ILE A 146 11.91 -8.65 -2.50
CA ILE A 146 11.25 -8.80 -3.80
C ILE A 146 10.91 -7.43 -4.36
N LEU A 147 11.21 -7.22 -5.64
CA LEU A 147 10.73 -6.10 -6.43
C LEU A 147 9.69 -6.61 -7.44
N ASP A 148 8.46 -6.10 -7.36
CA ASP A 148 7.38 -6.38 -8.31
C ASP A 148 7.19 -5.19 -9.25
N VAL A 149 7.56 -5.37 -10.53
CA VAL A 149 7.47 -4.32 -11.55
C VAL A 149 6.14 -4.45 -12.30
N GLY A 150 5.34 -3.38 -12.31
CA GLY A 150 3.97 -3.40 -12.84
C GLY A 150 3.01 -4.06 -11.84
N CYS A 151 3.23 -3.78 -10.55
CA CYS A 151 2.50 -4.43 -9.46
C CYS A 151 0.99 -4.14 -9.47
N GLY A 152 0.54 -3.05 -10.13
CA GLY A 152 -0.83 -2.57 -10.04
C GLY A 152 -1.14 -2.13 -8.60
N ASN A 153 -2.33 -2.49 -8.11
CA ASN A 153 -2.75 -2.21 -6.73
C ASN A 153 -2.15 -3.15 -5.67
N GLY A 154 -1.10 -3.90 -6.02
CA GLY A 154 -0.32 -4.70 -5.08
C GLY A 154 -0.91 -6.04 -4.69
N TYR A 155 -1.91 -6.58 -5.37
CA TYR A 155 -2.47 -7.87 -5.02
C TYR A 155 -1.39 -8.97 -4.87
N HIS A 156 -0.50 -9.11 -5.87
CA HIS A 156 0.57 -10.10 -5.79
C HIS A 156 1.61 -9.76 -4.74
N CYS A 157 1.85 -8.47 -4.47
CA CYS A 157 2.77 -8.05 -3.41
C CYS A 157 2.28 -8.56 -2.04
N TRP A 158 0.97 -8.44 -1.73
CA TRP A 158 0.38 -9.01 -0.52
C TRP A 158 0.53 -10.53 -0.47
N ARG A 159 0.27 -11.22 -1.59
CA ARG A 159 0.42 -12.68 -1.69
C ARG A 159 1.87 -13.13 -1.50
N MET A 160 2.85 -12.37 -2.01
CA MET A 160 4.28 -12.62 -1.79
C MET A 160 4.67 -12.44 -0.32
N LEU A 161 4.10 -11.43 0.34
CA LEU A 161 4.27 -11.24 1.79
C LEU A 161 3.68 -12.43 2.56
N GLY A 162 2.47 -12.87 2.23
CA GLY A 162 1.83 -14.07 2.80
C GLY A 162 2.61 -15.37 2.56
N ALA A 163 3.39 -15.44 1.47
CA ALA A 163 4.31 -16.54 1.18
C ALA A 163 5.65 -16.42 1.93
N GLY A 164 5.78 -15.46 2.86
CA GLY A 164 6.93 -15.30 3.75
C GLY A 164 8.06 -14.44 3.21
N ALA A 165 7.84 -13.61 2.20
CA ALA A 165 8.84 -12.64 1.76
C ALA A 165 9.28 -11.75 2.94
N LYS A 166 10.59 -11.42 2.99
CA LYS A 166 11.14 -10.52 4.02
C LYS A 166 10.63 -9.09 3.82
N ARG A 167 10.55 -8.63 2.60
CA ARG A 167 9.97 -7.35 2.17
C ARG A 167 9.58 -7.43 0.70
N VAL A 168 8.52 -6.73 0.35
CA VAL A 168 8.08 -6.58 -1.04
C VAL A 168 7.98 -5.10 -1.38
N ILE A 169 8.59 -4.71 -2.49
CA ILE A 169 8.51 -3.36 -3.04
C ILE A 169 7.81 -3.49 -4.39
N GLY A 170 6.65 -2.88 -4.53
CA GLY A 170 5.94 -2.79 -5.79
C GLY A 170 6.22 -1.45 -6.48
N ILE A 171 6.34 -1.45 -7.79
CA ILE A 171 6.38 -0.21 -8.58
C ILE A 171 5.37 -0.27 -9.70
N ASP A 172 4.60 0.82 -9.87
CA ASP A 172 3.60 0.94 -10.95
C ASP A 172 3.44 2.41 -11.38
N PRO A 173 3.30 2.70 -12.68
CA PRO A 173 3.15 4.07 -13.14
C PRO A 173 1.83 4.75 -12.75
N SER A 174 0.83 4.04 -12.26
CA SER A 174 -0.49 4.59 -11.93
C SER A 174 -0.61 5.00 -10.47
N ALA A 175 -0.71 6.30 -10.20
CA ALA A 175 -0.93 6.80 -8.84
C ALA A 175 -2.19 6.21 -8.19
N LYS A 176 -3.27 5.96 -8.94
CA LYS A 176 -4.50 5.35 -8.41
C LYS A 176 -4.23 4.05 -7.67
N PHE A 177 -3.29 3.23 -8.15
CA PHE A 177 -2.97 1.96 -7.51
C PHE A 177 -2.28 2.13 -6.15
N VAL A 178 -1.54 3.23 -5.97
CA VAL A 178 -0.98 3.60 -4.66
C VAL A 178 -2.11 3.89 -3.66
N PHE A 179 -3.17 4.59 -4.09
CA PHE A 179 -4.34 4.85 -3.23
C PHE A 179 -5.09 3.57 -2.88
N GLN A 180 -5.35 2.69 -3.87
CA GLN A 180 -5.99 1.39 -3.62
C GLN A 180 -5.17 0.51 -2.66
N PHE A 181 -3.85 0.47 -2.83
CA PHE A 181 -2.95 -0.24 -1.94
C PHE A 181 -3.01 0.32 -0.51
N ASN A 182 -2.97 1.65 -0.37
CA ASN A 182 -3.00 2.29 0.94
C ASN A 182 -4.36 2.16 1.65
N ALA A 183 -5.45 1.96 0.92
CA ALA A 183 -6.74 1.60 1.51
C ALA A 183 -6.68 0.27 2.27
N ILE A 184 -5.90 -0.70 1.77
CA ILE A 184 -5.65 -1.97 2.46
C ILE A 184 -4.63 -1.77 3.58
N LYS A 185 -3.52 -1.07 3.29
CA LYS A 185 -2.40 -0.87 4.22
C LYS A 185 -2.82 -0.10 5.48
N LYS A 186 -3.81 0.80 5.39
CA LYS A 186 -4.39 1.50 6.54
C LYS A 186 -4.76 0.53 7.66
N TYR A 187 -5.34 -0.60 7.32
CA TYR A 187 -5.87 -1.56 8.29
C TYR A 187 -4.84 -2.56 8.80
N VAL A 188 -3.84 -2.91 8.00
CA VAL A 188 -2.81 -3.87 8.43
C VAL A 188 -1.60 -3.21 9.09
N GLY A 189 -1.49 -1.90 9.00
CA GLY A 189 -0.45 -1.11 9.63
C GLY A 189 0.70 -0.71 8.71
N ALA A 190 1.23 0.50 8.97
CA ALA A 190 2.28 1.11 8.16
C ALA A 190 3.62 0.34 8.25
N GLU A 191 3.84 -0.40 9.35
CA GLU A 191 5.06 -1.16 9.63
C GLU A 191 5.18 -2.46 8.83
N GLN A 192 4.12 -2.88 8.15
CA GLN A 192 4.19 -4.07 7.30
C GLN A 192 5.27 -3.89 6.23
N PRO A 193 6.14 -4.93 6.02
CA PRO A 193 7.28 -4.83 5.13
C PRO A 193 6.88 -4.93 3.64
N ILE A 194 5.97 -4.05 3.24
CA ILE A 194 5.41 -3.99 1.90
C ILE A 194 5.08 -2.54 1.54
N ASP A 195 5.52 -2.09 0.38
CA ASP A 195 5.29 -0.73 -0.11
C ASP A 195 5.08 -0.73 -1.61
N ILE A 196 4.26 0.23 -2.12
CA ILE A 196 4.11 0.52 -3.54
C ILE A 196 4.52 1.97 -3.79
N LEU A 197 5.31 2.15 -4.86
CA LEU A 197 5.91 3.41 -5.27
C LEU A 197 5.42 3.83 -6.64
#